data_0441318406a35a3009fa39d07bae4f7f
#
_entry.id   0441318406a35a3009fa39d07bae4f7f
#
_cell.length_a   1.000
_cell.length_b   1.000
_cell.length_c   1.000
_cell.angle_alpha   90.00
_cell.angle_beta   90.00
_cell.angle_gamma   90.00
#
_symmetry.space_group_name_H-M   'P 1'
#
loop_
_entity.id
_entity.type
_entity.pdbx_description
1 polymer ?
#
loop_
_entity_poly.entity_id
_entity_poly.type
_entity_poly.pdbx_seq_one_letter_code
_entity_poly.pdbx_strand_id
1 'polypeptide(L)' 'MVHKRGLPGSGELVLCRVEKINPHSAYLRLEEYGTEGMVHISEVGSGWINDIRNHLKVGQMVVAKVTRVEDRGVSLSIKR' A
#
# COMPACT_ATOMS: atom_id res chain seq x y z
N MET A 1 14.17 -13.54 7.20
CA MET A 1 13.90 -12.12 7.49
C MET A 1 13.10 -11.98 8.77
N VAL A 2 13.47 -11.03 9.58
CA VAL A 2 12.74 -10.76 10.82
C VAL A 2 11.71 -9.66 10.59
N HIS A 3 10.45 -9.95 10.90
CA HIS A 3 9.39 -8.97 10.78
C HIS A 3 9.39 -8.05 12.00
N LYS A 4 9.06 -6.80 11.79
CA LYS A 4 8.85 -5.87 12.88
C LYS A 4 7.55 -6.25 13.60
N ARG A 5 7.54 -6.04 14.90
CA ARG A 5 6.35 -6.33 15.69
C ARG A 5 5.34 -5.20 15.60
N GLY A 6 4.07 -5.57 15.67
CA GLY A 6 2.98 -4.62 15.69
C GLY A 6 2.68 -4.03 14.32
N LEU A 7 2.20 -2.81 14.33
CA LEU A 7 1.80 -2.10 13.13
C LEU A 7 2.72 -0.91 12.90
N PRO A 8 2.85 -0.46 11.64
CA PRO A 8 3.64 0.72 11.36
C PRO A 8 2.99 1.97 11.94
N GLY A 9 3.77 3.02 12.09
CA GLY A 9 3.25 4.31 12.51
C GLY A 9 2.74 5.12 11.34
N SER A 10 1.73 5.96 11.60
CA SER A 10 1.22 6.89 10.60
C SER A 10 2.36 7.81 10.13
N GLY A 11 2.48 7.96 8.81
CA GLY A 11 3.56 8.76 8.21
C GLY A 11 4.80 7.96 7.88
N GLU A 12 4.89 6.72 8.33
CA GLU A 12 6.05 5.88 8.07
C GLU A 12 6.09 5.45 6.60
N LEU A 13 7.29 5.40 6.01
CA LEU A 13 7.48 4.84 4.68
C LEU A 13 7.78 3.35 4.82
N VAL A 14 7.07 2.55 4.06
CA VAL A 14 7.17 1.09 4.15
C VAL A 14 7.35 0.48 2.77
N LEU A 15 8.13 -0.60 2.72
CA LEU A 15 8.31 -1.36 1.49
C LEU A 15 7.19 -2.37 1.38
N CYS A 16 6.51 -2.35 0.24
CA CYS A 16 5.33 -3.19 0.02
C CYS A 16 5.44 -3.97 -1.28
N ARG A 17 4.75 -5.10 -1.30
CA ARG A 17 4.57 -5.89 -2.52
C ARG A 17 3.10 -5.86 -2.89
N VAL A 18 2.82 -5.56 -4.15
CA VAL A 18 1.44 -5.56 -4.65
C VAL A 18 0.95 -6.99 -4.75
N GLU A 19 -0.11 -7.33 -4.01
CA GLU A 19 -0.65 -8.69 -3.99
C GLU A 19 -1.93 -8.86 -4.79
N LYS A 20 -2.79 -7.84 -4.80
CA LYS A 20 -4.06 -7.92 -5.49
C LYS A 20 -4.46 -6.53 -5.97
N ILE A 21 -5.05 -6.48 -7.15
CA ILE A 21 -5.52 -5.22 -7.73
C ILE A 21 -7.02 -5.33 -8.00
N ASN A 22 -7.77 -4.37 -7.47
CA ASN A 22 -9.20 -4.21 -7.69
C ASN A 22 -9.41 -2.95 -8.54
N PRO A 23 -10.62 -2.72 -9.09
CA PRO A 23 -10.85 -1.53 -9.93
C PRO A 23 -10.53 -0.20 -9.28
N HIS A 24 -10.72 -0.08 -7.97
CA HIS A 24 -10.55 1.20 -7.27
C HIS A 24 -9.52 1.15 -6.14
N SER A 25 -8.87 0.02 -5.96
CA SER A 25 -7.90 -0.13 -4.88
C SER A 25 -6.94 -1.28 -5.16
N ALA A 26 -5.88 -1.36 -4.38
CA ALA A 26 -4.95 -2.47 -4.44
C ALA A 26 -4.58 -2.88 -3.03
N TYR A 27 -4.33 -4.17 -2.84
CA TYR A 27 -3.84 -4.70 -1.58
C TYR A 27 -2.35 -4.93 -1.68
N LEU A 28 -1.64 -4.47 -0.67
CA LEU A 28 -0.20 -4.56 -0.62
C LEU A 28 0.22 -5.23 0.67
N ARG A 29 1.26 -6.05 0.59
CA ARG A 29 1.84 -6.65 1.79
C ARG A 29 3.02 -5.79 2.24
N LEU A 30 3.00 -5.39 3.49
CA LEU A 30 4.10 -4.63 4.09
C LEU A 30 5.18 -5.65 4.47
N GLU A 31 6.26 -5.67 3.69
CA GLU A 31 7.28 -6.72 3.80
C GLU A 31 7.91 -6.81 5.18
N GLU A 32 8.20 -5.66 5.79
CA GLU A 32 8.85 -5.66 7.10
C GLU A 32 7.92 -6.02 8.24
N TYR A 33 6.62 -5.83 8.06
CA TYR A 33 5.65 -6.07 9.13
C TYR A 33 4.87 -7.37 8.95
N GLY A 34 4.91 -7.94 7.77
CA GLY A 34 4.15 -9.15 7.49
C GLY A 34 2.65 -8.95 7.56
N THR A 35 2.19 -7.73 7.38
CA THR A 35 0.77 -7.40 7.41
C THR A 35 0.32 -6.82 6.08
N GLU A 36 -0.98 -6.74 5.88
CA GLU A 36 -1.56 -6.25 4.64
C GLU A 36 -2.05 -4.82 4.80
N GLY A 37 -1.88 -4.04 3.74
CA GLY A 37 -2.43 -2.70 3.67
C GLY A 37 -3.19 -2.49 2.38
N MET A 38 -3.89 -1.39 2.27
CA MET A 38 -4.67 -1.05 1.10
C MET A 38 -4.32 0.35 0.61
N VAL A 39 -4.23 0.51 -0.70
CA VAL A 39 -4.09 1.81 -1.33
C VAL A 39 -5.32 2.05 -2.22
N HIS A 40 -6.01 3.16 -1.97
CA HIS A 40 -7.14 3.55 -2.81
C HIS A 40 -6.62 4.18 -4.10
N ILE A 41 -7.41 4.08 -5.18
CA ILE A 41 -6.99 4.62 -6.48
C ILE A 41 -6.61 6.10 -6.42
N SER A 42 -7.25 6.88 -5.57
CA SER A 42 -6.93 8.29 -5.39
C SER A 42 -5.55 8.52 -4.77
N GLU A 43 -4.96 7.49 -4.17
CA GLU A 43 -3.65 7.56 -3.52
C GLU A 43 -2.55 6.86 -4.32
N VAL A 44 -2.84 6.44 -5.54
CA VAL A 44 -1.86 5.75 -6.39
C VAL A 44 -0.99 6.73 -7.15
N GLY A 45 -1.57 7.81 -7.63
CA GLY A 45 -0.83 8.82 -8.38
C GLY A 45 -1.46 10.19 -8.19
N SER A 46 -0.74 11.23 -8.62
CA SER A 46 -1.29 12.58 -8.62
C SER A 46 -2.14 12.76 -9.88
N GLY A 47 -3.30 13.38 -9.70
CA GLY A 47 -4.23 13.61 -10.80
C GLY A 47 -5.18 12.45 -11.02
N TRP A 48 -5.83 12.48 -12.17
CA TRP A 48 -6.88 11.51 -12.50
C TRP A 48 -6.29 10.18 -12.96
N ILE A 49 -6.79 9.08 -12.41
CA ILE A 49 -6.40 7.74 -12.80
C ILE A 49 -7.66 6.97 -13.21
N ASN A 50 -7.70 6.53 -14.48
CA ASN A 50 -8.82 5.76 -14.99
C ASN A 50 -8.76 4.29 -14.57
N ASP A 51 -7.56 3.73 -14.58
CA ASP A 51 -7.38 2.30 -14.33
C ASP A 51 -6.12 2.10 -13.50
N ILE A 52 -6.30 1.61 -12.31
CA ILE A 52 -5.20 1.37 -11.39
C ILE A 52 -4.17 0.39 -11.95
N ARG A 53 -4.60 -0.52 -12.83
CA ARG A 53 -3.71 -1.51 -13.45
C ARG A 53 -2.67 -0.88 -14.38
N ASN A 54 -2.88 0.35 -14.80
CA ASN A 54 -1.89 1.07 -15.59
C ASN A 54 -0.74 1.58 -14.74
N HIS A 55 -0.90 1.58 -13.43
CA HIS A 55 0.09 2.13 -12.50
C HIS A 55 0.73 1.06 -11.61
N LEU A 56 0.02 -0.03 -11.35
CA LEU A 56 0.49 -1.08 -10.46
C LEU A 56 0.32 -2.45 -11.10
N LYS A 57 1.23 -3.37 -10.77
CA LYS A 57 1.16 -4.75 -11.22
C LYS A 57 1.37 -5.68 -10.04
N VAL A 58 0.65 -6.80 -10.04
CA VAL A 58 0.82 -7.83 -9.00
C VAL A 58 2.27 -8.30 -8.99
N GLY A 59 2.85 -8.37 -7.80
CA GLY A 59 4.25 -8.75 -7.62
C GLY A 59 5.22 -7.58 -7.62
N GLN A 60 4.76 -6.39 -7.98
CA GLN A 60 5.61 -5.21 -8.00
C GLN A 60 5.94 -4.75 -6.58
N MET A 61 7.20 -4.33 -6.40
CA MET A 61 7.62 -3.74 -5.13
C MET A 61 7.50 -2.23 -5.21
N VAL A 62 6.87 -1.64 -4.20
CA VAL A 62 6.68 -0.19 -4.12
C VAL A 62 6.95 0.30 -2.71
N VAL A 63 7.35 1.56 -2.60
CA VAL A 63 7.45 2.21 -1.30
C VAL A 63 6.17 3.03 -1.12
N ALA A 64 5.50 2.83 0.00
CA ALA A 64 4.26 3.52 0.30
C ALA A 64 4.35 4.22 1.65
N LYS A 65 3.56 5.26 1.80
CA LYS A 65 3.47 6.00 3.06
C LYS A 65 2.23 5.55 3.80
N VAL A 66 2.38 5.24 5.08
CA VAL A 66 1.24 4.89 5.93
C VAL A 66 0.45 6.15 6.24
N THR A 67 -0.81 6.19 5.85
CA THR A 67 -1.67 7.34 6.08
C THR A 67 -2.58 7.16 7.29
N ARG A 68 -2.98 5.91 7.55
CA ARG A 68 -3.87 5.59 8.67
C ARG A 68 -3.66 4.15 9.09
N VAL A 69 -3.70 3.92 10.40
CA VAL A 69 -3.62 2.58 10.96
C VAL A 69 -4.90 2.32 11.74
N GLU A 70 -5.58 1.23 11.38
CA GLU A 70 -6.82 0.82 12.04
C GLU A 70 -6.73 -0.65 12.39
N ASP A 71 -7.66 -1.10 13.25
CA ASP A 71 -7.70 -2.52 13.64
C ASP A 71 -7.87 -3.45 12.44
N ARG A 72 -8.55 -2.96 11.40
CA ARG A 72 -8.84 -3.75 10.20
C ARG A 72 -7.71 -3.76 9.20
N GLY A 73 -6.75 -2.88 9.33
CA GLY A 73 -5.65 -2.81 8.39
C GLY A 73 -5.01 -1.44 8.32
N VAL A 74 -4.13 -1.31 7.35
CA VAL A 74 -3.31 -0.12 7.16
C VAL A 74 -3.69 0.53 5.83
N SER A 75 -3.92 1.84 5.87
CA SER A 75 -4.16 2.61 4.65
C SER A 75 -2.86 3.22 4.17
N LEU A 76 -2.62 3.14 2.87
CA LEU A 76 -1.35 3.50 2.26
C LEU A 76 -1.55 4.53 1.15
N SER A 77 -0.49 5.29 0.88
CA SER A 77 -0.45 6.22 -0.24
C SER A 77 0.88 6.06 -0.98
N ILE A 78 0.80 6.00 -2.30
CA ILE A 78 1.98 5.89 -3.16
C ILE A 78 2.26 7.23 -3.85
N LYS A 79 1.24 8.05 -4.01
CA LYS A 79 1.41 9.34 -4.70
C LYS A 79 2.36 10.26 -3.95
N ARG A 80 3.01 11.09 -4.69
CA ARG A 80 3.94 12.07 -4.15
C ARG A 80 3.31 13.44 -4.08
#